data_ed71ee31c670331f6e28a0fe9d8842b3
#
_entry.id   ed71ee31c670331f6e28a0fe9d8842b3
#
_cell.length_a   1.000
_cell.length_b   1.000
_cell.length_c   1.000
_cell.angle_alpha   90.00
_cell.angle_beta   90.00
_cell.angle_gamma   90.00
#
_symmetry.space_group_name_H-M   'P 1'
#
loop_
_entity.id
_entity.type
_entity.pdbx_description
1 polymer ?
#
loop_
_entity_poly.entity_id
_entity_poly.type
_entity_poly.pdbx_seq_one_letter_code
_entity_poly.pdbx_strand_id
1 'polypeptide(L)'
;MRGRALTVRPFLLLLTSEMKYADVILPLPLENSYTYSIPTDLEAAVTPGCRVIVHFGKKRYYTAIVMEVHERRPNTDFETKEIYALLDASPVLRRPQLRFWKWIASYYMCKLGDVYKVALPSGLKLESETAVTYNADFEADGPLRPNEQTVLDAFKGVLKLTVSELEKKTGLRNVVPVVASLMARGAVEVSEEMKRGFVPKMQTFIRLSQEYATEERLQEAFADFKRAKKQELLLVCFLDLSHALNPALTVEVSKKELLERSGCSSTILDGLLKRGVLESYEKEVGRLQVPVCRLQPLSSLSPAQEKAYSEIHDTFTSKDVCLLHGVTSSGKTEIYVRLIDEVLKLGRQVLYMLPEIAITTQITERLAKLFGNKLLVYHSKFSDNERVEVWNKLLHGNEPMVVLGVRSSLFLPFKDLGLII
;
A
#
# COMPACT_ATOMS: atom_id res chain seq x y z
N MET A 1 -58.28 -33.84 46.00
CA MET A 1 -57.43 -33.95 44.77
C MET A 1 -56.53 -32.73 44.73
N ARG A 2 -55.26 -32.92 45.04
CA ARG A 2 -54.26 -31.83 45.04
C ARG A 2 -53.51 -31.77 43.70
N GLY A 3 -53.76 -30.71 42.95
CA GLY A 3 -53.00 -30.44 41.68
C GLY A 3 -51.59 -30.00 42.00
N ARG A 4 -50.59 -30.73 41.48
CA ARG A 4 -49.18 -30.33 41.47
C ARG A 4 -48.92 -29.38 40.29
N ALA A 5 -48.56 -28.14 40.63
CA ALA A 5 -48.04 -27.20 39.66
C ALA A 5 -46.63 -27.63 39.28
N LEU A 6 -46.43 -27.93 37.99
CA LEU A 6 -45.10 -28.13 37.36
C LEU A 6 -44.45 -26.77 37.11
N THR A 7 -43.44 -26.45 37.91
CA THR A 7 -42.59 -25.25 37.71
C THR A 7 -41.61 -25.59 36.61
N VAL A 8 -41.84 -25.06 35.38
CA VAL A 8 -40.89 -25.11 34.30
C VAL A 8 -39.80 -24.03 34.56
N ARG A 9 -38.61 -24.45 34.95
CA ARG A 9 -37.46 -23.57 35.03
C ARG A 9 -37.05 -23.24 33.57
N PRO A 10 -36.87 -21.97 33.17
CA PRO A 10 -36.30 -21.66 31.88
C PRO A 10 -34.82 -22.10 31.91
N PHE A 11 -34.50 -23.03 31.05
CA PHE A 11 -33.11 -23.43 30.74
C PHE A 11 -32.51 -22.27 29.96
N LEU A 12 -31.79 -21.37 30.67
CA LEU A 12 -30.99 -20.33 30.06
C LEU A 12 -29.83 -21.06 29.38
N LEU A 13 -29.96 -21.30 28.07
CA LEU A 13 -28.84 -21.68 27.20
C LEU A 13 -27.84 -20.50 27.22
N LEU A 14 -26.89 -20.54 28.12
CA LEU A 14 -25.64 -19.81 27.98
C LEU A 14 -24.97 -20.36 26.72
N LEU A 15 -25.16 -19.66 25.62
CA LEU A 15 -24.28 -19.76 24.45
C LEU A 15 -22.90 -19.34 24.96
N THR A 16 -22.12 -20.30 25.45
CA THR A 16 -20.69 -20.14 25.63
C THR A 16 -20.12 -19.99 24.22
N SER A 17 -19.93 -18.77 23.74
CA SER A 17 -19.14 -18.50 22.57
C SER A 17 -17.78 -19.13 22.83
N GLU A 18 -17.45 -20.20 22.09
CA GLU A 18 -16.13 -20.82 22.21
C GLU A 18 -15.10 -19.77 21.73
N MET A 19 -14.17 -19.46 22.64
CA MET A 19 -13.15 -18.43 22.41
C MET A 19 -12.29 -18.80 21.21
N LYS A 20 -12.19 -17.90 20.22
CA LYS A 20 -11.36 -18.10 19.02
C LYS A 20 -9.95 -17.60 19.22
N TYR A 21 -9.03 -18.25 18.56
CA TYR A 21 -7.62 -17.95 18.59
C TYR A 21 -7.09 -17.74 17.18
N ALA A 22 -6.05 -16.91 17.06
CA ALA A 22 -5.34 -16.68 15.83
C ALA A 22 -3.85 -17.01 16.02
N ASP A 23 -3.33 -17.86 15.14
CA ASP A 23 -1.91 -18.03 14.98
C ASP A 23 -1.37 -16.94 14.06
N VAL A 24 -0.44 -16.14 14.56
CA VAL A 24 0.11 -15.00 13.84
C VAL A 24 1.62 -15.11 13.68
N ILE A 25 2.15 -14.52 12.62
CA ILE A 25 3.59 -14.34 12.42
C ILE A 25 3.99 -12.88 12.62
N LEU A 26 5.16 -12.69 13.21
CA LEU A 26 5.76 -11.40 13.50
C LEU A 26 6.92 -11.12 12.52
N PRO A 27 7.25 -9.85 12.19
CA PRO A 27 8.40 -9.50 11.36
C PRO A 27 9.72 -9.63 12.15
N LEU A 28 9.89 -10.73 12.85
CA LEU A 28 11.03 -11.04 13.71
C LEU A 28 11.61 -12.40 13.33
N PRO A 29 12.90 -12.66 13.52
CA PRO A 29 13.54 -13.93 13.19
C PRO A 29 13.15 -15.03 14.21
N LEU A 30 11.86 -15.33 14.30
CA LEU A 30 11.27 -16.30 15.20
C LEU A 30 10.87 -17.56 14.44
N GLU A 31 10.96 -18.72 15.11
CA GLU A 31 10.75 -20.03 14.47
C GLU A 31 9.27 -20.34 14.24
N ASN A 32 8.42 -19.96 15.21
CA ASN A 32 7.03 -20.38 15.26
C ASN A 32 6.07 -19.20 15.07
N SER A 33 4.83 -19.54 14.72
CA SER A 33 3.69 -18.65 14.92
C SER A 33 3.37 -18.52 16.42
N TYR A 34 2.74 -17.43 16.78
CA TYR A 34 2.33 -17.14 18.14
C TYR A 34 0.81 -17.05 18.19
N THR A 35 0.21 -17.71 19.18
CA THR A 35 -1.24 -17.75 19.33
C THR A 35 -1.71 -16.60 20.21
N TYR A 36 -2.72 -15.87 19.74
CA TYR A 36 -3.40 -14.81 20.46
C TYR A 36 -4.90 -15.11 20.50
N SER A 37 -5.58 -14.72 21.58
CA SER A 37 -7.04 -14.76 21.63
C SER A 37 -7.62 -13.65 20.78
N ILE A 38 -8.76 -13.91 20.16
CA ILE A 38 -9.48 -12.93 19.34
C ILE A 38 -10.59 -12.33 20.21
N PRO A 39 -10.62 -10.99 20.41
CA PRO A 39 -11.73 -10.32 21.08
C PRO A 39 -13.07 -10.62 20.38
N THR A 40 -14.14 -10.75 21.14
CA THR A 40 -15.46 -11.16 20.63
C THR A 40 -16.00 -10.25 19.52
N ASP A 41 -15.70 -8.95 19.61
CA ASP A 41 -16.07 -7.95 18.60
C ASP A 41 -15.28 -8.08 17.29
N LEU A 42 -14.12 -8.74 17.30
CA LEU A 42 -13.27 -8.97 16.13
C LEU A 42 -13.40 -10.37 15.52
N GLU A 43 -14.09 -11.30 16.18
CA GLU A 43 -14.17 -12.72 15.75
C GLU A 43 -14.67 -12.93 14.33
N ALA A 44 -15.62 -12.11 13.87
CA ALA A 44 -16.17 -12.21 12.52
C ALA A 44 -15.24 -11.60 11.45
N ALA A 45 -14.39 -10.67 11.84
CA ALA A 45 -13.56 -9.89 10.92
C ALA A 45 -12.12 -10.43 10.78
N VAL A 46 -11.59 -11.06 11.82
CA VAL A 46 -10.23 -11.62 11.79
C VAL A 46 -10.21 -12.91 10.97
N THR A 47 -9.50 -12.87 9.84
CA THR A 47 -9.34 -14.01 8.93
C THR A 47 -7.89 -14.16 8.48
N PRO A 48 -7.47 -15.37 8.01
CA PRO A 48 -6.11 -15.56 7.51
C PRO A 48 -5.75 -14.56 6.41
N GLY A 49 -4.58 -13.93 6.55
CA GLY A 49 -4.08 -12.89 5.66
C GLY A 49 -4.37 -11.46 6.11
N CYS A 50 -5.18 -11.26 7.16
CA CYS A 50 -5.35 -9.94 7.78
C CYS A 50 -4.11 -9.54 8.59
N ARG A 51 -3.89 -8.22 8.68
CA ARG A 51 -2.93 -7.63 9.60
C ARG A 51 -3.60 -7.30 10.92
N VAL A 52 -2.95 -7.68 11.99
CA VAL A 52 -3.39 -7.37 13.34
C VAL A 52 -2.26 -6.71 14.11
N ILE A 53 -2.61 -5.88 15.07
CA ILE A 53 -1.65 -5.35 16.04
C ILE A 53 -1.65 -6.30 17.23
N VAL A 54 -0.47 -6.75 17.63
CA VAL A 54 -0.28 -7.61 18.77
C VAL A 54 0.84 -7.07 19.66
N HIS A 55 0.68 -7.27 20.95
CA HIS A 55 1.71 -6.96 21.94
C HIS A 55 2.68 -8.13 22.08
N PHE A 56 3.95 -7.92 21.76
CA PHE A 56 5.01 -8.94 21.89
C PHE A 56 6.14 -8.46 22.81
N GLY A 57 6.58 -9.35 23.72
CA GLY A 57 7.54 -9.00 24.77
C GLY A 57 6.93 -8.12 25.87
N LYS A 58 7.74 -7.20 26.43
CA LYS A 58 7.32 -6.38 27.59
C LYS A 58 6.57 -5.11 27.22
N LYS A 59 6.88 -4.45 26.09
CA LYS A 59 6.32 -3.10 25.79
C LYS A 59 6.12 -2.80 24.30
N ARG A 60 6.38 -3.75 23.37
CA ARG A 60 6.35 -3.44 21.93
C ARG A 60 5.13 -3.99 21.23
N TYR A 61 4.59 -3.17 20.35
CA TYR A 61 3.52 -3.55 19.43
C TYR A 61 4.09 -3.84 18.05
N TYR A 62 3.57 -4.87 17.42
CA TYR A 62 3.97 -5.28 16.08
C TYR A 62 2.75 -5.52 15.21
N THR A 63 2.87 -5.18 13.94
CA THR A 63 1.96 -5.68 12.93
C THR A 63 2.27 -7.14 12.68
N ALA A 64 1.33 -8.01 12.99
CA ALA A 64 1.40 -9.43 12.74
C ALA A 64 0.45 -9.83 11.61
N ILE A 65 0.75 -10.93 10.93
CA ILE A 65 -0.10 -11.52 9.90
C ILE A 65 -0.78 -12.75 10.48
N VAL A 66 -2.10 -12.80 10.37
CA VAL A 66 -2.90 -13.98 10.75
C VAL A 66 -2.66 -15.09 9.73
N MET A 67 -2.18 -16.23 10.23
CA MET A 67 -1.91 -17.43 9.41
C MET A 67 -3.06 -18.43 9.45
N GLU A 68 -3.68 -18.58 10.63
CA GLU A 68 -4.78 -19.51 10.88
C GLU A 68 -5.67 -18.95 12.00
N VAL A 69 -6.96 -19.23 11.92
CA VAL A 69 -7.95 -18.97 12.99
C VAL A 69 -8.54 -20.31 13.42
N HIS A 70 -8.59 -20.58 14.72
CA HIS A 70 -9.03 -21.85 15.28
C HIS A 70 -9.62 -21.69 16.69
N GLU A 71 -10.25 -22.75 17.19
CA GLU A 71 -10.88 -22.79 18.53
C GLU A 71 -10.03 -23.57 19.54
N ARG A 72 -8.87 -24.09 19.12
CA ARG A 72 -7.97 -24.87 19.97
C ARG A 72 -7.28 -23.97 20.98
N ARG A 73 -7.59 -24.12 22.25
CA ARG A 73 -6.90 -23.43 23.34
C ARG A 73 -5.41 -23.80 23.34
N PRO A 74 -4.48 -22.83 23.36
CA PRO A 74 -3.05 -23.13 23.48
C PRO A 74 -2.76 -23.91 24.76
N ASN A 75 -1.99 -24.98 24.66
CA ASN A 75 -1.52 -25.74 25.83
C ASN A 75 -0.27 -25.06 26.41
N THR A 76 -0.47 -23.93 27.09
CA THR A 76 0.59 -23.14 27.71
C THR A 76 0.19 -22.79 29.15
N ASP A 77 1.19 -22.73 30.04
CA ASP A 77 0.99 -22.30 31.43
C ASP A 77 0.78 -20.77 31.54
N PHE A 78 0.83 -20.05 30.43
CA PHE A 78 0.70 -18.60 30.38
C PHE A 78 -0.69 -18.20 29.83
N GLU A 79 -1.23 -17.12 30.36
CA GLU A 79 -2.41 -16.48 29.81
C GLU A 79 -2.14 -15.98 28.38
N THR A 80 -3.01 -16.39 27.45
CA THR A 80 -2.92 -16.00 26.05
C THR A 80 -3.29 -14.53 25.93
N LYS A 81 -2.39 -13.71 25.37
CA LYS A 81 -2.67 -12.29 25.12
C LYS A 81 -3.70 -12.14 24.01
N GLU A 82 -4.48 -11.06 24.09
CA GLU A 82 -5.45 -10.70 23.06
C GLU A 82 -4.80 -9.93 21.89
N ILE A 83 -5.43 -10.05 20.70
CA ILE A 83 -5.18 -9.15 19.58
C ILE A 83 -5.61 -7.75 20.02
N TYR A 84 -4.70 -6.78 19.89
CA TYR A 84 -4.96 -5.40 20.29
C TYR A 84 -5.88 -4.67 19.31
N ALA A 85 -5.69 -4.85 18.00
CA ALA A 85 -6.50 -4.24 16.95
C ALA A 85 -6.40 -5.00 15.64
N LEU A 86 -7.46 -4.94 14.83
CA LEU A 86 -7.49 -5.34 13.44
C LEU A 86 -7.19 -4.11 12.56
N LEU A 87 -6.29 -4.24 11.60
CA LEU A 87 -5.88 -3.13 10.73
C LEU A 87 -6.64 -3.08 9.40
N ASP A 88 -7.21 -4.19 8.99
CA ASP A 88 -7.76 -4.34 7.65
C ASP A 88 -9.22 -4.80 7.68
N ALA A 89 -10.06 -4.17 6.86
CA ALA A 89 -11.43 -4.63 6.63
C ALA A 89 -11.49 -5.93 5.81
N SER A 90 -10.41 -6.26 5.09
CA SER A 90 -10.26 -7.49 4.30
C SER A 90 -8.80 -7.93 4.27
N PRO A 91 -8.51 -9.24 4.04
CA PRO A 91 -7.13 -9.74 4.02
C PRO A 91 -6.24 -9.01 3.03
N VAL A 92 -5.04 -8.62 3.46
CA VAL A 92 -4.00 -8.02 2.60
C VAL A 92 -3.14 -9.06 1.91
N LEU A 93 -3.23 -10.32 2.36
CA LEU A 93 -2.55 -11.48 1.79
C LEU A 93 -3.56 -12.53 1.37
N ARG A 94 -3.31 -13.16 0.24
CA ARG A 94 -4.12 -14.28 -0.27
C ARG A 94 -3.60 -15.60 0.29
N ARG A 95 -4.45 -16.61 0.42
CA ARG A 95 -4.07 -17.96 0.89
C ARG A 95 -2.89 -18.58 0.12
N PRO A 96 -2.78 -18.44 -1.22
CA PRO A 96 -1.60 -18.94 -1.96
C PRO A 96 -0.29 -18.28 -1.51
N GLN A 97 -0.29 -16.98 -1.18
CA GLN A 97 0.90 -16.29 -0.67
C GLN A 97 1.34 -16.84 0.69
N LEU A 98 0.40 -17.09 1.61
CA LEU A 98 0.71 -17.68 2.92
C LEU A 98 1.36 -19.07 2.79
N ARG A 99 0.86 -19.89 1.85
CA ARG A 99 1.48 -21.20 1.51
C ARG A 99 2.86 -21.03 0.91
N PHE A 100 3.01 -20.06 -0.01
CA PHE A 100 4.30 -19.75 -0.64
C PHE A 100 5.34 -19.28 0.37
N TRP A 101 4.98 -18.46 1.35
CA TRP A 101 5.87 -18.02 2.41
C TRP A 101 6.35 -19.19 3.28
N LYS A 102 5.44 -20.11 3.63
CA LYS A 102 5.81 -21.35 4.37
C LYS A 102 6.78 -22.21 3.56
N TRP A 103 6.52 -22.32 2.24
CA TRP A 103 7.43 -23.05 1.34
C TRP A 103 8.80 -22.39 1.25
N ILE A 104 8.89 -21.07 1.09
CA ILE A 104 10.17 -20.34 1.09
C ILE A 104 10.92 -20.57 2.39
N ALA A 105 10.28 -20.42 3.54
CA ALA A 105 10.91 -20.62 4.84
C ALA A 105 11.52 -22.03 4.96
N SER A 106 10.77 -23.05 4.54
CA SER A 106 11.23 -24.44 4.54
C SER A 106 12.36 -24.68 3.53
N TYR A 107 12.20 -24.21 2.29
CA TYR A 107 13.16 -24.43 1.21
C TYR A 107 14.52 -23.76 1.47
N TYR A 108 14.52 -22.54 1.95
CA TYR A 108 15.72 -21.77 2.25
C TYR A 108 16.20 -21.92 3.70
N MET A 109 15.55 -22.76 4.51
CA MET A 109 15.88 -22.99 5.92
C MET A 109 15.99 -21.69 6.72
N CYS A 110 15.09 -20.73 6.45
CA CYS A 110 15.01 -19.45 7.16
C CYS A 110 13.74 -19.37 8.02
N LYS A 111 13.66 -18.38 8.89
CA LYS A 111 12.50 -18.19 9.75
C LYS A 111 11.35 -17.56 8.96
N LEU A 112 10.12 -17.94 9.29
CA LEU A 112 8.92 -17.42 8.62
C LEU A 112 8.79 -15.90 8.80
N GLY A 113 9.20 -15.37 9.96
CA GLY A 113 9.24 -13.94 10.21
C GLY A 113 10.24 -13.18 9.33
N ASP A 114 11.33 -13.82 8.88
CA ASP A 114 12.27 -13.22 7.93
C ASP A 114 11.62 -13.11 6.54
N VAL A 115 10.88 -14.16 6.13
CA VAL A 115 10.10 -14.13 4.88
C VAL A 115 9.07 -13.00 4.93
N TYR A 116 8.31 -12.88 6.01
CA TYR A 116 7.35 -11.79 6.21
C TYR A 116 8.02 -10.42 6.07
N LYS A 117 9.17 -10.23 6.71
CA LYS A 117 9.92 -8.97 6.69
C LYS A 117 10.31 -8.53 5.28
N VAL A 118 10.64 -9.48 4.41
CA VAL A 118 11.03 -9.21 3.03
C VAL A 118 9.82 -9.12 2.09
N ALA A 119 8.82 -9.97 2.29
CA ALA A 119 7.72 -10.15 1.37
C ALA A 119 6.69 -9.01 1.39
N LEU A 120 6.36 -8.48 2.58
CA LEU A 120 5.37 -7.41 2.71
C LEU A 120 6.05 -6.04 2.57
N PRO A 121 5.51 -5.10 1.77
CA PRO A 121 6.00 -3.73 1.72
C PRO A 121 6.05 -3.07 3.11
N SER A 122 7.08 -2.25 3.37
CA SER A 122 7.27 -1.58 4.67
C SER A 122 6.10 -0.66 5.03
N GLY A 123 5.49 0.01 4.05
CA GLY A 123 4.30 0.83 4.28
C GLY A 123 3.06 0.07 4.75
N LEU A 124 3.05 -1.27 4.63
CA LEU A 124 2.01 -2.13 5.21
C LEU A 124 2.39 -2.71 6.58
N LYS A 125 3.60 -2.47 7.07
CA LYS A 125 4.07 -2.88 8.40
C LYS A 125 4.07 -1.67 9.31
N LEU A 126 3.17 -1.64 10.30
CA LEU A 126 3.22 -0.66 11.37
C LEU A 126 4.07 -1.24 12.49
N GLU A 127 5.13 -0.56 12.83
CA GLU A 127 6.01 -0.93 13.93
C GLU A 127 5.94 0.17 14.99
N SER A 128 5.95 -0.20 16.26
CA SER A 128 6.12 0.79 17.30
C SER A 128 7.55 1.33 17.25
N GLU A 129 7.68 2.63 17.30
CA GLU A 129 8.95 3.30 17.40
C GLU A 129 9.02 4.02 18.74
N THR A 130 10.15 3.93 19.38
CA THR A 130 10.38 4.62 20.63
C THR A 130 10.48 6.12 20.34
N ALA A 131 9.50 6.87 20.81
CA ALA A 131 9.48 8.32 20.74
C ALA A 131 10.03 8.91 22.05
N VAL A 132 10.83 9.93 21.91
CA VAL A 132 11.46 10.68 23.02
C VAL A 132 10.87 12.08 23.01
N THR A 133 10.23 12.47 24.09
CA THR A 133 9.65 13.81 24.27
C THR A 133 10.55 14.59 25.23
N TYR A 134 10.93 15.79 24.82
CA TYR A 134 11.70 16.70 25.66
C TYR A 134 10.82 17.32 26.73
N ASN A 135 11.29 17.31 27.96
CA ASN A 135 10.64 18.02 29.08
C ASN A 135 11.06 19.47 29.06
N ALA A 136 10.13 20.37 28.70
CA ALA A 136 10.43 21.81 28.61
C ALA A 136 10.76 22.45 29.95
N ASP A 137 10.32 21.85 31.07
CA ASP A 137 10.54 22.34 32.43
C ASP A 137 11.82 21.74 33.06
N PHE A 138 12.65 21.05 32.27
CA PHE A 138 13.87 20.43 32.77
C PHE A 138 14.93 21.46 33.06
N GLU A 139 15.36 21.49 34.32
CA GLU A 139 16.58 22.22 34.78
C GLU A 139 17.65 21.19 35.17
N ALA A 140 18.85 21.36 34.64
CA ALA A 140 19.92 20.40 34.85
C ALA A 140 20.52 20.49 36.27
N ASP A 141 20.40 19.44 37.08
CA ASP A 141 20.97 19.31 38.42
C ASP A 141 22.52 19.10 38.42
N GLY A 142 23.22 19.57 37.39
CA GLY A 142 24.65 19.42 37.26
C GLY A 142 25.14 19.37 35.81
N PRO A 143 26.45 19.25 35.58
CA PRO A 143 27.00 19.26 34.22
C PRO A 143 26.49 18.11 33.37
N LEU A 144 26.04 18.42 32.16
CA LEU A 144 25.66 17.43 31.15
C LEU A 144 26.90 16.86 30.45
N ARG A 145 26.87 15.57 30.12
CA ARG A 145 27.92 14.96 29.30
C ARG A 145 27.82 15.48 27.86
N PRO A 146 28.93 15.52 27.10
CA PRO A 146 28.90 16.04 25.71
C PRO A 146 27.82 15.42 24.84
N ASN A 147 27.61 14.09 24.93
CA ASN A 147 26.58 13.38 24.17
C ASN A 147 25.15 13.69 24.67
N GLU A 148 24.97 13.93 25.97
CA GLU A 148 23.67 14.34 26.51
C GLU A 148 23.30 15.73 26.01
N GLN A 149 24.26 16.68 26.00
CA GLN A 149 24.06 18.00 25.44
C GLN A 149 23.69 17.91 23.94
N THR A 150 24.41 17.10 23.16
CA THR A 150 24.13 16.90 21.72
C THR A 150 22.72 16.38 21.48
N VAL A 151 22.23 15.44 22.30
CA VAL A 151 20.87 14.92 22.21
C VAL A 151 19.84 15.98 22.58
N LEU A 152 20.07 16.77 23.64
CA LEU A 152 19.15 17.86 24.00
C LEU A 152 19.12 18.99 22.96
N ASP A 153 20.27 19.30 22.35
CA ASP A 153 20.33 20.26 21.25
C ASP A 153 19.56 19.85 20.02
N ALA A 154 19.38 18.54 19.78
CA ALA A 154 18.58 18.03 18.69
C ALA A 154 17.07 18.33 18.83
N PHE A 155 16.60 18.60 20.06
CA PHE A 155 15.22 19.00 20.33
C PHE A 155 14.94 20.49 20.12
N LYS A 156 15.95 21.31 19.78
CA LYS A 156 15.73 22.76 19.53
C LYS A 156 14.69 22.96 18.42
N GLY A 157 13.55 23.55 18.80
CA GLY A 157 12.43 23.82 17.91
C GLY A 157 11.46 22.63 17.69
N VAL A 158 11.69 21.47 18.35
CA VAL A 158 10.83 20.29 18.23
C VAL A 158 10.75 19.63 19.61
N LEU A 159 9.53 19.40 20.11
CA LEU A 159 9.33 18.81 21.44
C LEU A 159 9.47 17.29 21.44
N LYS A 160 9.37 16.64 20.28
CA LYS A 160 9.31 15.19 20.17
C LYS A 160 10.09 14.69 18.97
N LEU A 161 10.92 13.69 19.18
CA LEU A 161 11.70 13.01 18.15
C LEU A 161 11.71 11.50 18.42
N THR A 162 11.77 10.71 17.36
CA THR A 162 12.01 9.27 17.48
C THR A 162 13.48 8.97 17.70
N VAL A 163 13.78 7.78 18.26
CA VAL A 163 15.18 7.33 18.44
C VAL A 163 15.94 7.40 17.11
N SER A 164 15.32 6.96 16.02
CA SER A 164 15.93 6.98 14.68
C SER A 164 16.20 8.40 14.16
N GLU A 165 15.33 9.36 14.46
CA GLU A 165 15.54 10.78 14.11
C GLU A 165 16.64 11.40 14.95
N LEU A 166 16.72 11.04 16.25
CA LEU A 166 17.80 11.46 17.12
C LEU A 166 19.17 10.96 16.63
N GLU A 167 19.27 9.68 16.23
CA GLU A 167 20.49 9.12 15.65
C GLU A 167 20.92 9.88 14.38
N LYS A 168 19.98 10.20 13.50
CA LYS A 168 20.24 10.97 12.27
C LYS A 168 20.68 12.40 12.55
N LYS A 169 20.00 13.11 13.49
CA LYS A 169 20.30 14.50 13.82
C LYS A 169 21.62 14.65 14.60
N THR A 170 21.89 13.73 15.51
CA THR A 170 23.07 13.77 16.37
C THR A 170 24.31 13.13 15.76
N GLY A 171 24.13 12.25 14.75
CA GLY A 171 25.22 11.45 14.18
C GLY A 171 25.73 10.32 15.10
N LEU A 172 25.11 10.11 16.24
CA LEU A 172 25.48 9.06 17.19
C LEU A 172 24.96 7.72 16.70
N ARG A 173 25.81 6.69 16.68
CA ARG A 173 25.43 5.33 16.23
C ARG A 173 24.44 4.61 17.16
N ASN A 174 24.40 5.01 18.43
CA ASN A 174 23.49 4.46 19.44
C ASN A 174 23.17 5.52 20.46
N VAL A 175 21.99 6.13 20.35
CA VAL A 175 21.52 7.16 21.30
C VAL A 175 20.80 6.58 22.52
N VAL A 176 20.42 5.31 22.50
CA VAL A 176 19.60 4.67 23.55
C VAL A 176 20.20 4.81 24.95
N PRO A 177 21.51 4.57 25.20
CA PRO A 177 22.11 4.76 26.51
C PRO A 177 22.06 6.24 26.98
N VAL A 178 22.20 7.19 26.04
CA VAL A 178 22.15 8.62 26.33
C VAL A 178 20.73 9.04 26.70
N VAL A 179 19.75 8.57 25.93
CA VAL A 179 18.32 8.78 26.21
C VAL A 179 17.93 8.18 27.56
N ALA A 180 18.42 6.98 27.89
CA ALA A 180 18.18 6.36 29.20
C ALA A 180 18.77 7.20 30.36
N SER A 181 19.97 7.77 30.18
CA SER A 181 20.58 8.67 31.13
C SER A 181 19.77 9.97 31.32
N LEU A 182 19.34 10.58 30.20
CA LEU A 182 18.51 11.81 30.23
C LEU A 182 17.12 11.55 30.82
N MET A 183 16.55 10.37 30.58
CA MET A 183 15.27 9.94 31.18
C MET A 183 15.42 9.79 32.70
N ALA A 184 16.51 9.19 33.18
CA ALA A 184 16.80 9.07 34.62
C ALA A 184 16.97 10.42 35.29
N ARG A 185 17.39 11.46 34.56
CA ARG A 185 17.52 12.86 35.02
C ARG A 185 16.22 13.67 34.86
N GLY A 186 15.16 13.10 34.28
CA GLY A 186 13.90 13.79 34.03
C GLY A 186 13.90 14.77 32.85
N ALA A 187 14.97 14.79 32.05
CA ALA A 187 15.10 15.66 30.88
C ALA A 187 14.26 15.25 29.69
N VAL A 188 13.96 13.96 29.57
CA VAL A 188 13.13 13.41 28.50
C VAL A 188 12.22 12.32 29.03
N GLU A 189 11.06 12.18 28.38
CA GLU A 189 10.14 11.05 28.56
C GLU A 189 10.19 10.14 27.32
N VAL A 190 10.01 8.85 27.54
CA VAL A 190 10.05 7.85 26.49
C VAL A 190 8.69 7.17 26.38
N SER A 191 8.11 7.19 25.18
CA SER A 191 6.85 6.51 24.85
C SER A 191 7.01 5.66 23.59
N GLU A 192 6.24 4.57 23.48
CA GLU A 192 6.16 3.79 22.25
C GLU A 192 5.02 4.36 21.38
N GLU A 193 5.34 4.68 20.14
CA GLU A 193 4.36 5.17 19.16
C GLU A 193 4.36 4.31 17.90
N MET A 194 3.18 4.20 17.29
CA MET A 194 3.04 3.53 16.01
C MET A 194 3.50 4.45 14.89
N LYS A 195 4.42 4.00 14.05
CA LYS A 195 4.78 4.71 12.82
C LYS A 195 3.57 4.85 11.92
N ARG A 196 3.42 6.00 11.26
CA ARG A 196 2.41 6.16 10.21
C ARG A 196 2.73 5.20 9.07
N GLY A 197 1.74 4.39 8.69
CA GLY A 197 1.80 3.50 7.55
C GLY A 197 1.65 4.22 6.21
N PHE A 198 1.07 3.53 5.24
CA PHE A 198 0.74 4.09 3.93
C PHE A 198 -0.14 5.34 4.06
N VAL A 199 0.27 6.41 3.36
CA VAL A 199 -0.48 7.66 3.26
C VAL A 199 -0.90 7.84 1.81
N PRO A 200 -2.20 7.82 1.50
CA PRO A 200 -2.70 8.12 0.16
C PRO A 200 -2.21 9.49 -0.32
N LYS A 201 -1.90 9.60 -1.60
CA LYS A 201 -1.60 10.91 -2.20
C LYS A 201 -2.91 11.60 -2.53
N MET A 202 -3.25 12.64 -1.78
CA MET A 202 -4.40 13.49 -2.07
C MET A 202 -4.00 14.58 -3.07
N GLN A 203 -4.88 14.86 -4.01
CA GLN A 203 -4.73 15.95 -4.95
C GLN A 203 -6.05 16.72 -5.04
N THR A 204 -5.94 18.05 -5.06
CA THR A 204 -7.10 18.92 -5.20
C THR A 204 -7.51 19.00 -6.66
N PHE A 205 -8.76 18.70 -6.93
CA PHE A 205 -9.43 18.84 -8.22
C PHE A 205 -10.45 19.98 -8.16
N ILE A 206 -10.74 20.52 -9.32
CA ILE A 206 -11.72 21.59 -9.51
C ILE A 206 -12.87 21.06 -10.34
N ARG A 207 -14.07 21.42 -9.95
CA ARG A 207 -15.29 21.15 -10.72
C ARG A 207 -16.17 22.39 -10.81
N LEU A 208 -17.02 22.41 -11.83
CA LEU A 208 -18.06 23.41 -11.93
C LEU A 208 -19.12 23.16 -10.85
N SER A 209 -19.55 24.21 -10.16
CA SER A 209 -20.65 24.11 -9.21
C SER A 209 -21.94 23.72 -9.93
N GLN A 210 -22.81 22.95 -9.26
CA GLN A 210 -24.10 22.55 -9.84
C GLN A 210 -25.00 23.74 -10.22
N GLU A 211 -24.88 24.84 -9.50
CA GLU A 211 -25.60 26.06 -9.75
C GLU A 211 -25.27 26.67 -11.12
N TYR A 212 -24.02 26.46 -11.59
CA TYR A 212 -23.52 27.00 -12.87
C TYR A 212 -23.43 25.95 -13.98
N ALA A 213 -24.06 24.79 -13.80
CA ALA A 213 -24.03 23.70 -14.78
C ALA A 213 -24.86 23.99 -16.06
N THR A 214 -25.61 25.13 -16.16
CA THR A 214 -26.38 25.52 -17.32
C THR A 214 -25.69 26.67 -18.06
N GLU A 215 -25.93 26.75 -19.41
CA GLU A 215 -25.36 27.81 -20.23
C GLU A 215 -25.82 29.19 -19.81
N GLU A 216 -27.11 29.34 -19.40
CA GLU A 216 -27.66 30.61 -18.97
C GLU A 216 -26.94 31.16 -17.74
N ARG A 217 -26.75 30.33 -16.72
CA ARG A 217 -26.05 30.72 -15.49
C ARG A 217 -24.57 31.04 -15.73
N LEU A 218 -23.93 30.32 -16.65
CA LEU A 218 -22.58 30.66 -17.06
C LEU A 218 -22.49 32.00 -17.79
N GLN A 219 -23.45 32.31 -18.66
CA GLN A 219 -23.50 33.63 -19.33
C GLN A 219 -23.67 34.78 -18.33
N GLU A 220 -24.48 34.57 -17.27
CA GLU A 220 -24.61 35.54 -16.18
C GLU A 220 -23.26 35.71 -15.46
N ALA A 221 -22.59 34.62 -15.11
CA ALA A 221 -21.27 34.69 -14.49
C ALA A 221 -20.24 35.43 -15.36
N PHE A 222 -20.20 35.16 -16.67
CA PHE A 222 -19.32 35.86 -17.61
C PHE A 222 -19.65 37.37 -17.69
N ALA A 223 -20.91 37.75 -17.59
CA ALA A 223 -21.31 39.16 -17.57
C ALA A 223 -20.76 39.90 -16.34
N ASP A 224 -20.71 39.22 -15.19
CA ASP A 224 -20.13 39.73 -13.94
C ASP A 224 -18.60 39.83 -13.97
N PHE A 225 -17.94 39.02 -14.79
CA PHE A 225 -16.47 39.01 -14.91
C PHE A 225 -15.92 40.02 -15.90
N LYS A 226 -16.73 40.83 -16.60
CA LYS A 226 -16.27 41.87 -17.56
C LYS A 226 -15.16 42.77 -16.98
N ARG A 227 -15.16 43.00 -15.66
CA ARG A 227 -14.15 43.79 -14.94
C ARG A 227 -13.01 42.94 -14.36
N ALA A 228 -13.12 41.61 -14.40
CA ALA A 228 -12.17 40.66 -13.79
C ALA A 228 -11.59 39.71 -14.83
N LYS A 229 -10.96 40.24 -15.88
CA LYS A 229 -10.43 39.49 -17.06
C LYS A 229 -9.62 38.24 -16.73
N LYS A 230 -8.88 38.22 -15.58
CA LYS A 230 -8.10 37.05 -15.19
C LYS A 230 -8.99 35.91 -14.64
N GLN A 231 -10.10 36.24 -13.97
CA GLN A 231 -11.08 35.23 -13.52
C GLN A 231 -11.85 34.66 -14.71
N GLU A 232 -12.22 35.51 -15.67
CA GLU A 232 -12.81 35.09 -16.94
C GLU A 232 -11.89 34.13 -17.70
N LEU A 233 -10.61 34.47 -17.86
CA LEU A 233 -9.60 33.63 -18.52
C LEU A 233 -9.47 32.25 -17.83
N LEU A 234 -9.41 32.22 -16.50
CA LEU A 234 -9.28 30.97 -15.74
C LEU A 234 -10.54 30.12 -15.89
N LEU A 235 -11.75 30.72 -15.89
CA LEU A 235 -13.00 29.99 -16.08
C LEU A 235 -13.11 29.41 -17.50
N VAL A 236 -12.74 30.16 -18.53
CA VAL A 236 -12.70 29.69 -19.92
C VAL A 236 -11.72 28.53 -20.05
N CYS A 237 -10.52 28.67 -19.50
CA CYS A 237 -9.52 27.60 -19.50
C CYS A 237 -10.02 26.33 -18.77
N PHE A 238 -10.74 26.51 -17.66
CA PHE A 238 -11.34 25.38 -16.94
C PHE A 238 -12.42 24.68 -17.80
N LEU A 239 -13.33 25.43 -18.45
CA LEU A 239 -14.38 24.86 -19.28
C LEU A 239 -13.82 24.12 -20.50
N ASP A 240 -12.73 24.63 -21.09
CA ASP A 240 -12.02 24.01 -22.21
C ASP A 240 -11.35 22.70 -21.79
N LEU A 241 -10.70 22.68 -20.63
CA LEU A 241 -10.02 21.49 -20.10
C LEU A 241 -11.00 20.43 -19.59
N SER A 242 -12.05 20.86 -18.91
CA SER A 242 -12.99 19.95 -18.22
C SER A 242 -14.09 19.42 -19.12
N HIS A 243 -14.40 20.11 -20.22
CA HIS A 243 -15.62 19.86 -21.02
C HIS A 243 -16.90 19.78 -20.17
N ALA A 244 -16.95 20.54 -19.07
CA ALA A 244 -17.97 20.41 -18.02
C ALA A 244 -19.43 20.59 -18.52
N LEU A 245 -19.64 21.22 -19.68
CA LEU A 245 -20.94 21.38 -20.30
C LEU A 245 -21.41 20.15 -21.10
N ASN A 246 -20.52 19.20 -21.34
CA ASN A 246 -20.86 17.96 -22.03
C ASN A 246 -20.64 16.75 -21.12
N PRO A 247 -21.70 16.22 -20.47
CA PRO A 247 -21.55 15.11 -19.52
C PRO A 247 -20.86 13.85 -20.09
N ALA A 248 -20.95 13.64 -21.42
CA ALA A 248 -20.33 12.50 -22.08
C ALA A 248 -18.80 12.65 -22.26
N LEU A 249 -18.27 13.88 -22.17
CA LEU A 249 -16.87 14.22 -22.40
C LEU A 249 -16.19 14.83 -21.17
N THR A 250 -16.90 14.97 -20.05
CA THR A 250 -16.37 15.63 -18.86
C THR A 250 -15.11 14.94 -18.34
N VAL A 251 -14.05 15.73 -18.17
CA VAL A 251 -12.75 15.31 -17.65
C VAL A 251 -12.47 16.02 -16.32
N GLU A 252 -11.92 15.28 -15.36
CA GLU A 252 -11.48 15.86 -14.09
C GLU A 252 -10.23 16.71 -14.27
N VAL A 253 -10.27 17.95 -13.80
CA VAL A 253 -9.16 18.90 -13.91
C VAL A 253 -8.54 19.14 -12.55
N SER A 254 -7.24 18.89 -12.42
CA SER A 254 -6.55 19.15 -11.16
C SER A 254 -6.26 20.66 -11.00
N LYS A 255 -6.25 21.13 -9.75
CA LYS A 255 -5.87 22.52 -9.41
C LYS A 255 -4.52 22.90 -10.02
N LYS A 256 -3.55 22.00 -9.99
CA LYS A 256 -2.21 22.22 -10.55
C LYS A 256 -2.25 22.44 -12.05
N GLU A 257 -2.90 21.54 -12.77
CA GLU A 257 -3.03 21.61 -14.23
C GLU A 257 -3.76 22.87 -14.68
N LEU A 258 -4.84 23.23 -13.99
CA LEU A 258 -5.61 24.45 -14.29
C LEU A 258 -4.75 25.71 -14.15
N LEU A 259 -3.97 25.82 -13.07
CA LEU A 259 -3.10 26.97 -12.84
C LEU A 259 -1.93 27.02 -13.83
N GLU A 260 -1.33 25.88 -14.17
CA GLU A 260 -0.26 25.80 -15.17
C GLU A 260 -0.74 26.17 -16.57
N ARG A 261 -1.90 25.68 -16.98
CA ARG A 261 -2.47 25.96 -18.32
C ARG A 261 -2.98 27.37 -18.44
N SER A 262 -3.66 27.89 -17.42
CA SER A 262 -4.20 29.26 -17.45
C SER A 262 -3.14 30.34 -17.22
N GLY A 263 -1.99 30.00 -16.65
CA GLY A 263 -0.98 30.96 -16.20
C GLY A 263 -1.46 31.89 -15.07
N CYS A 264 -2.55 31.53 -14.40
CA CYS A 264 -3.15 32.33 -13.33
C CYS A 264 -2.61 31.94 -11.96
N SER A 265 -2.65 32.87 -11.01
CA SER A 265 -2.28 32.60 -9.61
C SER A 265 -3.41 31.90 -8.84
N SER A 266 -3.05 31.19 -7.76
CA SER A 266 -4.03 30.57 -6.85
C SER A 266 -5.06 31.57 -6.31
N THR A 267 -4.67 32.81 -6.08
CA THR A 267 -5.56 33.89 -5.57
C THR A 267 -6.74 34.19 -6.52
N ILE A 268 -6.53 34.03 -7.84
CA ILE A 268 -7.59 34.23 -8.85
C ILE A 268 -8.58 33.05 -8.79
N LEU A 269 -8.08 31.82 -8.64
CA LEU A 269 -8.91 30.65 -8.43
C LEU A 269 -9.72 30.76 -7.13
N ASP A 270 -9.08 31.18 -6.03
CA ASP A 270 -9.75 31.38 -4.75
C ASP A 270 -10.91 32.40 -4.84
N GLY A 271 -10.80 33.39 -5.76
CA GLY A 271 -11.88 34.31 -6.08
C GLY A 271 -13.09 33.63 -6.72
N LEU A 272 -12.88 32.65 -7.62
CA LEU A 272 -13.98 31.90 -8.26
C LEU A 272 -14.58 30.86 -7.28
N LEU A 273 -13.77 30.27 -6.42
CA LEU A 273 -14.22 29.38 -5.35
C LEU A 273 -15.09 30.11 -4.33
N LYS A 274 -14.70 31.33 -3.90
CA LYS A 274 -15.49 32.17 -2.97
C LYS A 274 -16.80 32.62 -3.55
N ARG A 275 -16.89 32.80 -4.87
CA ARG A 275 -18.12 33.13 -5.56
C ARG A 275 -19.04 31.95 -5.84
N GLY A 276 -18.57 30.72 -5.51
CA GLY A 276 -19.33 29.49 -5.72
C GLY A 276 -19.49 29.08 -7.19
N VAL A 277 -18.73 29.68 -8.12
CA VAL A 277 -18.73 29.27 -9.54
C VAL A 277 -17.99 27.96 -9.75
N LEU A 278 -16.86 27.83 -9.09
CA LEU A 278 -16.07 26.58 -9.04
C LEU A 278 -16.06 26.03 -7.62
N GLU A 279 -15.93 24.72 -7.51
CA GLU A 279 -15.74 24.00 -6.25
C GLU A 279 -14.45 23.21 -6.30
N SER A 280 -13.75 23.14 -5.15
CA SER A 280 -12.60 22.28 -4.99
C SER A 280 -12.96 21.04 -4.17
N TYR A 281 -12.43 19.91 -4.56
CA TYR A 281 -12.54 18.67 -3.80
C TYR A 281 -11.21 17.92 -3.80
N GLU A 282 -10.98 17.13 -2.76
CA GLU A 282 -9.79 16.29 -2.67
C GLU A 282 -10.11 14.89 -3.16
N LYS A 283 -9.23 14.35 -3.99
CA LYS A 283 -9.32 12.99 -4.50
C LYS A 283 -7.99 12.28 -4.33
N GLU A 284 -8.07 11.02 -3.93
CA GLU A 284 -6.90 10.16 -3.93
C GLU A 284 -6.42 9.92 -5.36
N VAL A 285 -5.14 10.18 -5.62
CA VAL A 285 -4.50 9.93 -6.91
C VAL A 285 -3.36 8.94 -6.75
N GLY A 286 -3.26 8.02 -7.69
CA GLY A 286 -2.14 7.08 -7.76
C GLY A 286 -0.83 7.82 -8.04
N ARG A 287 0.25 7.36 -7.39
CA ARG A 287 1.63 7.79 -7.69
C ARG A 287 2.20 7.10 -8.91
N LEU A 288 1.58 5.98 -9.30
CA LEU A 288 2.04 5.16 -10.41
C LEU A 288 1.76 5.88 -11.72
N GLN A 289 2.82 6.39 -12.33
CA GLN A 289 2.72 6.99 -13.67
C GLN A 289 2.65 5.87 -14.71
N VAL A 290 1.52 5.74 -15.38
CA VAL A 290 1.41 4.91 -16.58
C VAL A 290 1.68 5.85 -17.77
N PRO A 291 2.71 5.59 -18.59
CA PRO A 291 2.93 6.40 -19.78
C PRO A 291 1.69 6.34 -20.67
N VAL A 292 1.11 7.49 -20.98
CA VAL A 292 0.04 7.58 -21.97
C VAL A 292 0.66 7.41 -23.34
N CYS A 293 0.62 6.19 -23.88
CA CYS A 293 1.15 5.86 -25.19
C CYS A 293 0.03 5.40 -26.11
N ARG A 294 0.12 5.80 -27.39
CA ARG A 294 -0.73 5.19 -28.41
C ARG A 294 -0.34 3.72 -28.56
N LEU A 295 -1.32 2.82 -28.36
CA LEU A 295 -1.08 1.38 -28.50
C LEU A 295 -0.64 1.02 -29.93
N GLN A 296 0.35 0.17 -30.01
CA GLN A 296 0.87 -0.39 -31.23
C GLN A 296 0.36 -1.83 -31.41
N PRO A 297 0.07 -2.25 -32.63
CA PRO A 297 -0.25 -3.66 -32.89
C PRO A 297 0.98 -4.54 -32.64
N LEU A 298 0.74 -5.79 -32.28
CA LEU A 298 1.80 -6.78 -32.13
C LEU A 298 2.44 -7.09 -33.49
N SER A 299 3.77 -7.23 -33.50
CA SER A 299 4.52 -7.65 -34.67
C SER A 299 4.17 -9.11 -35.05
N SER A 300 4.23 -9.43 -36.32
CA SER A 300 4.17 -10.83 -36.79
C SER A 300 5.42 -11.58 -36.34
N LEU A 301 5.25 -12.83 -35.96
CA LEU A 301 6.38 -13.71 -35.65
C LEU A 301 7.05 -14.19 -36.95
N SER A 302 8.36 -14.39 -36.92
CA SER A 302 9.06 -15.11 -37.99
C SER A 302 8.74 -16.61 -37.95
N PRO A 303 8.98 -17.38 -39.02
CA PRO A 303 8.71 -18.81 -39.02
C PRO A 303 9.40 -19.59 -37.89
N ALA A 304 10.61 -19.18 -37.51
CA ALA A 304 11.35 -19.79 -36.40
C ALA A 304 10.71 -19.46 -35.02
N GLN A 305 10.24 -18.22 -34.89
CA GLN A 305 9.53 -17.80 -33.66
C GLN A 305 8.17 -18.46 -33.53
N GLU A 306 7.43 -18.62 -34.66
CA GLU A 306 6.13 -19.30 -34.69
C GLU A 306 6.29 -20.77 -34.28
N LYS A 307 7.32 -21.45 -34.80
CA LYS A 307 7.64 -22.83 -34.39
C LYS A 307 7.91 -22.90 -32.89
N ALA A 308 8.79 -22.01 -32.34
CA ALA A 308 9.08 -22.00 -30.91
C ALA A 308 7.85 -21.68 -30.05
N TYR A 309 7.00 -20.78 -30.52
CA TYR A 309 5.73 -20.43 -29.85
C TYR A 309 4.79 -21.65 -29.77
N SER A 310 4.63 -22.42 -30.88
CA SER A 310 3.85 -23.66 -30.91
C SER A 310 4.43 -24.70 -29.95
N GLU A 311 5.75 -24.91 -29.96
CA GLU A 311 6.43 -25.87 -29.05
C GLU A 311 6.25 -25.50 -27.57
N ILE A 312 6.16 -24.21 -27.21
CA ILE A 312 5.84 -23.77 -25.85
C ILE A 312 4.40 -24.20 -25.50
N HIS A 313 3.43 -23.98 -26.39
CA HIS A 313 2.06 -24.39 -26.14
C HIS A 313 1.94 -25.92 -25.98
N ASP A 314 2.58 -26.69 -26.86
CA ASP A 314 2.60 -28.14 -26.76
C ASP A 314 3.22 -28.59 -25.42
N THR A 315 4.27 -27.91 -24.98
CA THR A 315 4.92 -28.19 -23.68
C THR A 315 3.96 -27.95 -22.53
N PHE A 316 3.22 -26.84 -22.53
CA PHE A 316 2.27 -26.50 -21.47
C PHE A 316 1.03 -27.39 -21.41
N THR A 317 0.80 -28.23 -22.40
CA THR A 317 -0.27 -29.25 -22.30
C THR A 317 0.04 -30.35 -21.27
N SER A 318 1.33 -30.57 -20.96
CA SER A 318 1.78 -31.67 -20.10
C SER A 318 2.75 -31.25 -18.99
N LYS A 319 3.30 -30.03 -19.06
CA LYS A 319 4.31 -29.52 -18.11
C LYS A 319 3.97 -28.09 -17.70
N ASP A 320 4.29 -27.76 -16.47
CA ASP A 320 4.10 -26.40 -15.93
C ASP A 320 5.27 -25.44 -16.24
N VAL A 321 6.40 -25.97 -16.70
CA VAL A 321 7.64 -25.21 -16.96
C VAL A 321 8.20 -25.53 -18.33
N CYS A 322 8.49 -24.47 -19.10
CA CYS A 322 9.16 -24.56 -20.40
C CYS A 322 10.41 -23.67 -20.43
N LEU A 323 11.52 -24.20 -20.89
CA LEU A 323 12.75 -23.45 -21.10
C LEU A 323 12.86 -22.98 -22.55
N LEU A 324 12.75 -21.68 -22.81
CA LEU A 324 13.06 -21.07 -24.08
C LEU A 324 14.54 -20.70 -24.13
N HIS A 325 15.36 -21.54 -24.79
CA HIS A 325 16.78 -21.30 -24.97
C HIS A 325 17.06 -20.52 -26.26
N GLY A 326 17.86 -19.50 -26.21
CA GLY A 326 18.26 -18.71 -27.37
C GLY A 326 19.26 -17.61 -27.02
N VAL A 327 20.09 -17.24 -28.00
CA VAL A 327 21.09 -16.18 -27.86
C VAL A 327 20.44 -14.79 -27.66
N THR A 328 21.23 -13.81 -27.24
CA THR A 328 20.79 -12.41 -27.18
C THR A 328 20.35 -11.94 -28.56
N SER A 329 19.31 -11.13 -28.65
CA SER A 329 18.72 -10.61 -29.91
C SER A 329 18.10 -11.65 -30.82
N SER A 330 17.88 -12.89 -30.38
CA SER A 330 17.15 -13.92 -31.16
C SER A 330 15.65 -13.69 -31.28
N GLY A 331 15.13 -12.60 -30.71
CA GLY A 331 13.70 -12.27 -30.78
C GLY A 331 12.83 -12.96 -29.73
N LYS A 332 13.39 -13.50 -28.65
CA LYS A 332 12.62 -14.12 -27.54
C LYS A 332 11.53 -13.18 -26.99
N THR A 333 11.83 -11.88 -26.93
CA THR A 333 10.88 -10.89 -26.42
C THR A 333 9.58 -10.85 -27.22
N GLU A 334 9.62 -11.07 -28.54
CA GLU A 334 8.42 -11.11 -29.38
C GLU A 334 7.52 -12.31 -29.01
N ILE A 335 8.14 -13.47 -28.74
CA ILE A 335 7.43 -14.64 -28.26
C ILE A 335 6.80 -14.36 -26.88
N TYR A 336 7.55 -13.75 -25.96
CA TYR A 336 7.02 -13.39 -24.65
C TYR A 336 5.84 -12.42 -24.74
N VAL A 337 5.95 -11.39 -25.58
CA VAL A 337 4.87 -10.43 -25.83
C VAL A 337 3.61 -11.11 -26.33
N ARG A 338 3.75 -12.08 -27.23
CA ARG A 338 2.61 -12.85 -27.75
C ARG A 338 1.94 -13.70 -26.67
N LEU A 339 2.73 -14.40 -25.85
CA LEU A 339 2.23 -15.20 -24.73
C LEU A 339 1.55 -14.32 -23.66
N ILE A 340 2.11 -13.14 -23.39
CA ILE A 340 1.52 -12.16 -22.46
C ILE A 340 0.14 -11.71 -22.98
N ASP A 341 0.07 -11.30 -24.26
CA ASP A 341 -1.18 -10.83 -24.86
C ASP A 341 -2.29 -11.88 -24.81
N GLU A 342 -1.94 -13.13 -25.07
CA GLU A 342 -2.88 -14.26 -25.00
C GLU A 342 -3.44 -14.43 -23.58
N VAL A 343 -2.56 -14.45 -22.57
CA VAL A 343 -2.98 -14.62 -21.18
C VAL A 343 -3.82 -13.44 -20.70
N LEU A 344 -3.48 -12.21 -21.13
CA LEU A 344 -4.27 -11.02 -20.83
C LEU A 344 -5.66 -11.05 -21.50
N LYS A 345 -5.78 -11.62 -22.71
CA LYS A 345 -7.07 -11.83 -23.39
C LYS A 345 -7.94 -12.86 -22.69
N LEU A 346 -7.34 -13.83 -22.01
CA LEU A 346 -8.04 -14.78 -21.14
C LEU A 346 -8.49 -14.16 -19.79
N GLY A 347 -8.24 -12.87 -19.57
CA GLY A 347 -8.61 -12.17 -18.35
C GLY A 347 -7.67 -12.40 -17.18
N ARG A 348 -6.52 -13.06 -17.40
CA ARG A 348 -5.57 -13.46 -16.36
C ARG A 348 -4.41 -12.48 -16.23
N GLN A 349 -3.63 -12.63 -15.16
CA GLN A 349 -2.48 -11.79 -14.85
C GLN A 349 -1.17 -12.47 -15.25
N VAL A 350 -0.16 -11.64 -15.58
CA VAL A 350 1.17 -12.13 -15.99
C VAL A 350 2.24 -11.47 -15.13
N LEU A 351 3.23 -12.24 -14.72
CA LEU A 351 4.45 -11.75 -14.09
C LEU A 351 5.62 -11.93 -15.05
N TYR A 352 6.16 -10.82 -15.56
CA TYR A 352 7.37 -10.81 -16.37
C TYR A 352 8.55 -10.33 -15.54
N MET A 353 9.47 -11.25 -15.23
CA MET A 353 10.59 -11.00 -14.34
C MET A 353 11.88 -10.72 -15.11
N LEU A 354 12.55 -9.66 -14.71
CA LEU A 354 13.87 -9.33 -15.22
C LEU A 354 14.86 -9.09 -14.06
N PRO A 355 16.16 -9.32 -14.28
CA PRO A 355 17.18 -8.80 -13.36
C PRO A 355 17.04 -7.29 -13.22
N GLU A 356 17.33 -6.76 -12.03
CA GLU A 356 17.11 -5.33 -11.72
C GLU A 356 17.80 -4.40 -12.70
N ILE A 357 19.02 -4.76 -13.14
CA ILE A 357 19.81 -4.03 -14.16
C ILE A 357 19.19 -4.07 -15.56
N ALA A 358 18.29 -5.00 -15.83
CA ALA A 358 17.66 -5.17 -17.14
C ALA A 358 16.31 -4.42 -17.26
N ILE A 359 15.75 -3.91 -16.17
CA ILE A 359 14.57 -3.04 -16.20
C ILE A 359 15.03 -1.64 -16.58
N THR A 360 15.15 -1.42 -17.87
CA THR A 360 15.54 -0.13 -18.44
C THR A 360 14.31 0.64 -18.91
N THR A 361 14.48 1.95 -19.10
CA THR A 361 13.45 2.81 -19.72
C THR A 361 13.00 2.23 -21.06
N GLN A 362 13.92 1.74 -21.86
CA GLN A 362 13.64 1.17 -23.18
C GLN A 362 12.68 -0.01 -23.16
N ILE A 363 12.89 -1.00 -22.27
CA ILE A 363 11.98 -2.17 -22.19
C ILE A 363 10.63 -1.75 -21.63
N THR A 364 10.62 -0.84 -20.65
CA THR A 364 9.39 -0.31 -20.05
C THR A 364 8.55 0.44 -21.09
N GLU A 365 9.16 1.36 -21.86
CA GLU A 365 8.47 2.11 -22.92
C GLU A 365 7.96 1.19 -24.04
N ARG A 366 8.75 0.18 -24.42
CA ARG A 366 8.34 -0.80 -25.41
C ARG A 366 7.09 -1.56 -24.98
N LEU A 367 7.08 -2.06 -23.74
CA LEU A 367 5.92 -2.78 -23.21
C LEU A 367 4.72 -1.85 -22.96
N ALA A 368 4.96 -0.59 -22.58
CA ALA A 368 3.92 0.42 -22.43
C ALA A 368 3.19 0.72 -23.76
N LYS A 369 3.92 0.76 -24.88
CA LYS A 369 3.34 0.93 -26.22
C LYS A 369 2.48 -0.26 -26.65
N LEU A 370 2.72 -1.45 -26.10
CA LEU A 370 1.97 -2.66 -26.42
C LEU A 370 0.77 -2.90 -25.48
N PHE A 371 0.96 -2.68 -24.17
CA PHE A 371 0.00 -3.03 -23.15
C PHE A 371 -0.66 -1.84 -22.47
N GLY A 372 -0.15 -0.61 -22.64
CA GLY A 372 -0.73 0.61 -22.10
C GLY A 372 -0.96 0.55 -20.59
N ASN A 373 -2.19 0.84 -20.18
CA ASN A 373 -2.62 0.84 -18.76
C ASN A 373 -2.64 -0.54 -18.10
N LYS A 374 -2.53 -1.63 -18.90
CA LYS A 374 -2.40 -3.00 -18.38
C LYS A 374 -0.97 -3.32 -17.91
N LEU A 375 0.03 -2.47 -18.24
CA LEU A 375 1.39 -2.63 -17.75
C LEU A 375 1.54 -2.00 -16.36
N LEU A 376 2.09 -2.77 -15.45
CA LEU A 376 2.47 -2.33 -14.12
C LEU A 376 3.96 -2.64 -13.92
N VAL A 377 4.74 -1.64 -13.54
CA VAL A 377 6.17 -1.82 -13.26
C VAL A 377 6.40 -1.93 -11.77
N TYR A 378 7.33 -2.81 -11.33
CA TYR A 378 7.67 -2.99 -9.92
C TYR A 378 9.16 -3.21 -9.75
N HIS A 379 9.86 -2.25 -9.12
CA HIS A 379 11.31 -2.31 -8.91
C HIS A 379 11.75 -1.70 -7.57
N SER A 380 13.02 -1.87 -7.21
CA SER A 380 13.60 -1.43 -5.95
C SER A 380 13.60 0.09 -5.73
N LYS A 381 13.62 0.88 -6.81
CA LYS A 381 13.61 2.36 -6.73
C LYS A 381 12.26 2.95 -6.33
N PHE A 382 11.19 2.13 -6.30
CA PHE A 382 9.89 2.59 -5.82
C PHE A 382 9.95 2.92 -4.33
N SER A 383 9.36 4.04 -3.97
CA SER A 383 9.10 4.41 -2.57
C SER A 383 8.17 3.38 -1.93
N ASP A 384 8.15 3.35 -0.60
CA ASP A 384 7.27 2.44 0.15
C ASP A 384 5.80 2.64 -0.19
N ASN A 385 5.37 3.89 -0.41
CA ASN A 385 4.01 4.20 -0.80
C ASN A 385 3.66 3.69 -2.21
N GLU A 386 4.57 3.83 -3.19
CA GLU A 386 4.36 3.30 -4.53
C GLU A 386 4.26 1.76 -4.53
N ARG A 387 5.07 1.09 -3.70
CA ARG A 387 4.99 -0.37 -3.53
C ARG A 387 3.64 -0.79 -2.95
N VAL A 388 3.10 -0.04 -1.99
CA VAL A 388 1.77 -0.30 -1.43
C VAL A 388 0.68 -0.04 -2.45
N GLU A 389 0.80 0.98 -3.30
CA GLU A 389 -0.16 1.21 -4.39
C GLU A 389 -0.19 0.06 -5.41
N VAL A 390 1.00 -0.45 -5.82
CA VAL A 390 1.07 -1.65 -6.67
C VAL A 390 0.40 -2.85 -5.99
N TRP A 391 0.70 -3.05 -4.70
CA TRP A 391 0.11 -4.12 -3.90
C TRP A 391 -1.42 -4.03 -3.89
N ASN A 392 -1.96 -2.87 -3.52
CA ASN A 392 -3.40 -2.65 -3.43
C ASN A 392 -4.09 -2.78 -4.80
N LYS A 393 -3.45 -2.30 -5.88
CA LYS A 393 -3.97 -2.43 -7.25
C LYS A 393 -4.13 -3.89 -7.66
N LEU A 394 -3.17 -4.76 -7.30
CA LEU A 394 -3.27 -6.20 -7.58
C LEU A 394 -4.20 -6.93 -6.60
N LEU A 395 -4.24 -6.50 -5.35
CA LEU A 395 -5.07 -7.13 -4.33
C LEU A 395 -6.56 -6.90 -4.59
N HIS A 396 -6.95 -5.68 -4.90
CA HIS A 396 -8.36 -5.27 -5.05
C HIS A 396 -8.82 -5.21 -6.51
N GLY A 397 -7.89 -5.07 -7.46
CA GLY A 397 -8.20 -5.04 -8.89
C GLY A 397 -8.61 -6.41 -9.44
N ASN A 398 -9.50 -6.37 -10.43
CA ASN A 398 -9.95 -7.56 -11.17
C ASN A 398 -9.48 -7.53 -12.62
N GLU A 399 -8.74 -6.50 -13.03
CA GLU A 399 -8.31 -6.34 -14.41
C GLU A 399 -7.11 -7.24 -14.74
N PRO A 400 -7.07 -7.77 -15.98
CA PRO A 400 -5.90 -8.48 -16.47
C PRO A 400 -4.73 -7.49 -16.59
N MET A 401 -3.60 -7.83 -15.99
CA MET A 401 -2.42 -6.97 -15.94
C MET A 401 -1.15 -7.77 -16.17
N VAL A 402 -0.17 -7.14 -16.81
CA VAL A 402 1.21 -7.63 -16.83
C VAL A 402 2.05 -6.82 -15.84
N VAL A 403 2.68 -7.50 -14.93
CA VAL A 403 3.65 -6.90 -14.00
C VAL A 403 5.05 -7.16 -14.50
N LEU A 404 5.74 -6.10 -14.92
CA LEU A 404 7.17 -6.14 -15.17
C LEU A 404 7.91 -5.90 -13.86
N GLY A 405 8.61 -6.91 -13.36
CA GLY A 405 9.18 -6.81 -12.03
C GLY A 405 10.52 -7.51 -11.83
N VAL A 406 11.14 -7.20 -10.69
CA VAL A 406 12.33 -7.87 -10.18
C VAL A 406 11.94 -9.02 -9.25
N ARG A 407 12.92 -9.74 -8.68
CA ARG A 407 12.67 -10.90 -7.78
C ARG A 407 11.63 -10.63 -6.68
N SER A 408 11.59 -9.43 -6.10
CA SER A 408 10.61 -9.09 -5.06
C SER A 408 9.17 -9.05 -5.55
N SER A 409 8.92 -8.97 -6.85
CA SER A 409 7.56 -9.02 -7.43
C SER A 409 6.88 -10.39 -7.30
N LEU A 410 7.63 -11.45 -6.98
CA LEU A 410 7.08 -12.77 -6.66
C LEU A 410 6.14 -12.76 -5.43
N PHE A 411 6.33 -11.80 -4.54
CA PHE A 411 5.51 -11.67 -3.32
C PHE A 411 4.19 -10.94 -3.54
N LEU A 412 3.96 -10.35 -4.71
CA LEU A 412 2.76 -9.55 -4.99
C LEU A 412 1.47 -10.40 -4.94
N PRO A 413 0.34 -9.81 -4.54
CA PRO A 413 -0.92 -10.51 -4.30
C PRO A 413 -1.72 -10.78 -5.59
N PHE A 414 -1.15 -11.48 -6.55
CA PHE A 414 -1.85 -11.88 -7.77
C PHE A 414 -3.13 -12.66 -7.44
N LYS A 415 -4.21 -12.37 -8.16
CA LYS A 415 -5.50 -13.03 -7.99
C LYS A 415 -5.60 -14.28 -8.87
N ASP A 416 -5.24 -14.12 -10.12
CA ASP A 416 -5.28 -15.19 -11.15
C ASP A 416 -4.04 -15.07 -12.03
N LEU A 417 -2.91 -15.53 -11.50
CA LEU A 417 -1.64 -15.55 -12.22
C LEU A 417 -1.65 -16.66 -13.27
N GLY A 418 -1.60 -16.29 -14.55
CA GLY A 418 -1.67 -17.20 -15.66
C GLY A 418 -0.31 -17.57 -16.26
N LEU A 419 0.69 -16.68 -16.13
CA LEU A 419 2.00 -16.89 -16.73
C LEU A 419 3.07 -16.19 -15.90
N ILE A 420 4.23 -16.83 -15.76
CA ILE A 420 5.46 -16.25 -15.24
C ILE A 420 6.55 -16.39 -16.31
N ILE A 421 7.23 -15.33 -16.63
CA ILE A 421 8.36 -15.28 -17.56
C ILE A 421 9.60 -14.82 -16.81
#